data_c206d2fa4e312dbf77331b2db2e02cfd
#
_entry.id   c206d2fa4e312dbf77331b2db2e02cfd
#
_cell.length_a   1.000
_cell.length_b   1.000
_cell.length_c   1.000
_cell.angle_alpha   90.00
_cell.angle_beta   90.00
_cell.angle_gamma   90.00
#
_symmetry.space_group_name_H-M   'P 1'
#
loop_
_entity.id
_entity.type
_entity.pdbx_description
1 polymer ?
#
loop_
_entity_poly.entity_id
_entity_poly.type
_entity_poly.pdbx_seq_one_letter_code
_entity_poly.pdbx_strand_id
1 'polypeptide(L)'
;MSNSNEKKPGILGRFLSQRGMGQVITVGVGLVILCLVFGFINPNFFTYRNVANLLRQIAPILLIGVGQSYVLFTGNIDLSVGSVVGMSCMISATLMCHGMNPWVSVVITMACCLAVGCVNGVLVSKCKLPPFIATLGTMTIARGIAQIVNGNYNTDSIGEAAKGFRTFFYSGKFMGIFSAFWIAM
;
A
#
# COMPACT_ATOMS: atom_id res chain seq x y z
N MET A 1 -42.19 -20.64 -35.68
CA MET A 1 -42.52 -19.56 -34.77
C MET A 1 -41.82 -19.84 -33.45
N SER A 2 -40.60 -19.31 -33.27
CA SER A 2 -39.83 -19.47 -32.05
C SER A 2 -39.93 -18.14 -31.30
N ASN A 3 -40.59 -18.14 -30.17
CA ASN A 3 -40.85 -16.99 -29.34
C ASN A 3 -39.70 -16.84 -28.34
N SER A 4 -38.62 -16.17 -28.77
CA SER A 4 -37.49 -15.85 -27.89
C SER A 4 -37.83 -14.59 -27.08
N ASN A 5 -38.50 -14.79 -25.98
CA ASN A 5 -38.71 -13.79 -24.96
C ASN A 5 -37.42 -13.68 -24.09
N GLU A 6 -36.30 -13.25 -24.70
CA GLU A 6 -35.10 -12.91 -23.94
C GLU A 6 -35.36 -11.62 -23.13
N LYS A 7 -35.71 -11.82 -21.86
CA LYS A 7 -35.72 -10.72 -20.88
C LYS A 7 -34.30 -10.12 -20.84
N LYS A 8 -34.17 -8.88 -21.32
CA LYS A 8 -32.92 -8.11 -21.19
C LYS A 8 -32.47 -8.17 -19.73
N PRO A 9 -31.26 -8.63 -19.44
CA PRO A 9 -30.79 -8.70 -18.06
C PRO A 9 -30.84 -7.29 -17.44
N GLY A 10 -31.46 -7.19 -16.27
CA GLY A 10 -31.51 -5.95 -15.52
C GLY A 10 -30.11 -5.43 -15.23
N ILE A 11 -29.99 -4.17 -14.78
CA ILE A 11 -28.70 -3.49 -14.48
C ILE A 11 -27.81 -4.40 -13.61
N LEU A 12 -28.39 -5.09 -12.64
CA LEU A 12 -27.70 -6.05 -11.77
C LEU A 12 -27.15 -7.25 -12.55
N GLY A 13 -27.92 -7.79 -13.51
CA GLY A 13 -27.50 -8.91 -14.35
C GLY A 13 -26.35 -8.53 -15.31
N ARG A 14 -26.34 -7.29 -15.81
CA ARG A 14 -25.22 -6.76 -16.62
C ARG A 14 -23.95 -6.60 -15.80
N PHE A 15 -24.06 -6.15 -14.54
CA PHE A 15 -22.94 -6.06 -13.61
C PHE A 15 -22.36 -7.43 -13.28
N LEU A 16 -23.21 -8.41 -12.99
CA LEU A 16 -22.80 -9.77 -12.65
C LEU A 16 -22.18 -10.54 -13.84
N SER A 17 -22.55 -10.17 -15.07
CA SER A 17 -22.01 -10.83 -16.29
C SER A 17 -20.64 -10.31 -16.73
N GLN A 18 -20.10 -9.26 -16.13
CA GLN A 18 -18.76 -8.77 -16.45
C GLN A 18 -17.69 -9.76 -15.97
N ARG A 19 -16.73 -10.09 -16.85
CA ARG A 19 -15.58 -10.94 -16.51
C ARG A 19 -14.83 -10.35 -15.32
N GLY A 20 -14.70 -11.13 -14.23
CA GLY A 20 -14.04 -10.73 -12.99
C GLY A 20 -14.97 -10.24 -11.87
N MET A 21 -16.21 -9.85 -12.15
CA MET A 21 -17.15 -9.40 -11.11
C MET A 21 -17.46 -10.53 -10.10
N GLY A 22 -17.53 -11.76 -10.54
CA GLY A 22 -17.70 -12.92 -9.66
C GLY A 22 -16.58 -13.03 -8.61
N GLN A 23 -15.33 -12.79 -9.02
CA GLN A 23 -14.19 -12.81 -8.10
C GLN A 23 -14.28 -11.69 -7.06
N VAL A 24 -14.64 -10.48 -7.48
CA VAL A 24 -14.80 -9.33 -6.58
C VAL A 24 -15.91 -9.60 -5.55
N ILE A 25 -17.04 -10.15 -6.00
CA ILE A 25 -18.17 -10.50 -5.11
C ILE A 25 -17.73 -11.59 -4.12
N THR A 26 -17.04 -12.64 -4.59
CA THR A 26 -16.58 -13.73 -3.72
C THR A 26 -15.64 -13.20 -2.62
N VAL A 27 -14.69 -12.35 -2.98
CA VAL A 27 -13.77 -11.70 -2.02
C VAL A 27 -14.56 -10.79 -1.07
N GLY A 28 -15.51 -10.00 -1.57
CA GLY A 28 -16.35 -9.12 -0.76
C GLY A 28 -17.21 -9.90 0.24
N VAL A 29 -17.83 -10.97 -0.20
CA VAL A 29 -18.62 -11.87 0.69
C VAL A 29 -17.72 -12.50 1.75
N GLY A 30 -16.56 -13.00 1.36
CA GLY A 30 -15.56 -13.54 2.30
C GLY A 30 -15.15 -12.52 3.36
N LEU A 31 -14.90 -11.26 2.94
CA LEU A 31 -14.57 -10.18 3.86
C LEU A 31 -15.71 -9.89 4.85
N VAL A 32 -16.96 -9.83 4.36
CA VAL A 32 -18.14 -9.61 5.23
C VAL A 32 -18.28 -10.73 6.25
N ILE A 33 -18.14 -12.00 5.81
CA ILE A 33 -18.20 -13.14 6.72
C ILE A 33 -17.13 -13.04 7.80
N LEU A 34 -15.88 -12.72 7.43
CA LEU A 34 -14.79 -12.53 8.38
C LEU A 34 -15.09 -11.40 9.38
N CYS A 35 -15.60 -10.27 8.91
CA CYS A 35 -15.96 -9.16 9.79
C CYS A 35 -17.07 -9.56 10.78
N LEU A 36 -18.05 -10.31 10.34
CA LEU A 36 -19.12 -10.81 11.22
C LEU A 36 -18.55 -11.79 12.27
N VAL A 37 -17.74 -12.76 11.84
CA VAL A 37 -17.11 -13.74 12.76
C VAL A 37 -16.30 -13.01 13.84
N PHE A 38 -15.41 -12.08 13.44
CA PHE A 38 -14.60 -11.32 14.41
C PHE A 38 -15.47 -10.39 15.28
N GLY A 39 -16.55 -9.82 14.74
CA GLY A 39 -17.49 -9.02 15.50
C GLY A 39 -18.22 -9.82 16.58
N PHE A 40 -18.53 -11.09 16.32
CA PHE A 40 -19.12 -11.99 17.34
C PHE A 40 -18.12 -12.45 18.39
N ILE A 41 -16.84 -12.71 17.99
CA ILE A 41 -15.80 -13.17 18.90
C ILE A 41 -15.33 -12.04 19.83
N ASN A 42 -15.23 -10.81 19.30
CA ASN A 42 -14.72 -9.65 20.05
C ASN A 42 -15.68 -8.49 20.03
N PRO A 43 -16.34 -8.15 21.15
CA PRO A 43 -17.28 -7.04 21.24
C PRO A 43 -16.67 -5.67 20.86
N ASN A 44 -15.35 -5.54 20.98
CA ASN A 44 -14.63 -4.31 20.65
C ASN A 44 -14.30 -4.19 19.15
N PHE A 45 -14.61 -5.20 18.33
CA PHE A 45 -14.24 -5.22 16.93
C PHE A 45 -14.87 -4.05 16.15
N PHE A 46 -16.15 -3.77 16.35
CA PHE A 46 -16.86 -2.68 15.69
C PHE A 46 -16.84 -1.36 16.46
N THR A 47 -16.00 -1.22 17.50
CA THR A 47 -15.84 0.08 18.16
C THR A 47 -15.20 1.09 17.20
N TYR A 48 -15.63 2.36 17.31
CA TYR A 48 -15.07 3.47 16.53
C TYR A 48 -13.53 3.51 16.57
N ARG A 49 -12.96 3.25 17.74
CA ARG A 49 -11.50 3.23 17.94
C ARG A 49 -10.82 2.16 17.08
N ASN A 50 -11.39 0.95 17.04
CA ASN A 50 -10.83 -0.15 16.27
C ASN A 50 -11.01 0.07 14.76
N VAL A 51 -12.20 0.48 14.31
CA VAL A 51 -12.46 0.79 12.90
C VAL A 51 -11.55 1.90 12.40
N ALA A 52 -11.38 2.97 13.20
CA ALA A 52 -10.47 4.06 12.86
C ALA A 52 -9.00 3.60 12.76
N ASN A 53 -8.57 2.68 13.63
CA ASN A 53 -7.23 2.07 13.53
C ASN A 53 -7.08 1.20 12.29
N LEU A 54 -8.08 0.40 11.93
CA LEU A 54 -8.08 -0.40 10.70
C LEU A 54 -7.97 0.49 9.46
N LEU A 55 -8.76 1.56 9.37
CA LEU A 55 -8.67 2.51 8.26
C LEU A 55 -7.28 3.13 8.13
N ARG A 56 -6.63 3.45 9.27
CA ARG A 56 -5.25 3.95 9.28
C ARG A 56 -4.25 2.94 8.73
N GLN A 57 -4.40 1.66 9.08
CA GLN A 57 -3.52 0.59 8.62
C GLN A 57 -3.75 0.24 7.14
N ILE A 58 -4.97 0.37 6.64
CA ILE A 58 -5.31 0.11 5.23
C ILE A 58 -4.76 1.21 4.31
N ALA A 59 -4.68 2.46 4.77
CA ALA A 59 -4.26 3.60 3.94
C ALA A 59 -2.94 3.37 3.16
N PRO A 60 -1.82 2.99 3.78
CA PRO A 60 -0.58 2.73 3.04
C PRO A 60 -0.71 1.52 2.09
N ILE A 61 -1.49 0.51 2.47
CA ILE A 61 -1.71 -0.67 1.63
C ILE A 61 -2.48 -0.30 0.36
N LEU A 62 -3.47 0.59 0.45
CA LEU A 62 -4.22 1.10 -0.70
C LEU A 62 -3.30 1.84 -1.67
N LEU A 63 -2.45 2.74 -1.18
CA LEU A 63 -1.48 3.46 -2.02
C LEU A 63 -0.55 2.50 -2.77
N ILE A 64 0.01 1.53 -2.06
CA ILE A 64 0.86 0.50 -2.65
C ILE A 64 0.07 -0.33 -3.67
N GLY A 65 -1.16 -0.72 -3.35
CA GLY A 65 -2.02 -1.50 -4.22
C GLY A 65 -2.36 -0.80 -5.53
N VAL A 66 -2.61 0.52 -5.49
CA VAL A 66 -2.82 1.32 -6.71
C VAL A 66 -1.55 1.32 -7.56
N GLY A 67 -0.38 1.60 -6.97
CA GLY A 67 0.90 1.55 -7.70
C GLY A 67 1.16 0.17 -8.33
N GLN A 68 0.93 -0.90 -7.57
CA GLN A 68 1.11 -2.26 -8.04
C GLN A 68 0.13 -2.64 -9.16
N SER A 69 -1.08 -2.09 -9.15
CA SER A 69 -2.06 -2.31 -10.22
C SER A 69 -1.56 -1.82 -11.58
N TYR A 70 -0.85 -0.67 -11.64
CA TYR A 70 -0.25 -0.19 -12.88
C TYR A 70 0.80 -1.15 -13.43
N VAL A 71 1.61 -1.74 -12.57
CA VAL A 71 2.61 -2.75 -12.97
C VAL A 71 1.91 -4.00 -13.51
N LEU A 72 0.86 -4.46 -12.84
CA LEU A 72 0.07 -5.62 -13.28
C LEU A 72 -0.64 -5.38 -14.61
N PHE A 73 -1.15 -4.18 -14.89
CA PHE A 73 -1.76 -3.84 -16.18
C PHE A 73 -0.78 -3.94 -17.35
N THR A 74 0.52 -3.75 -17.11
CA THR A 74 1.56 -3.97 -18.13
C THR A 74 1.95 -5.45 -18.28
N GLY A 75 1.31 -6.37 -17.56
CA GLY A 75 1.63 -7.79 -17.54
C GLY A 75 2.90 -8.15 -16.76
N ASN A 76 3.41 -7.23 -15.95
CA ASN A 76 4.63 -7.40 -15.17
C ASN A 76 4.30 -7.66 -13.69
N ILE A 77 5.29 -8.16 -12.95
CA ILE A 77 5.19 -8.37 -11.50
C ILE A 77 6.38 -7.66 -10.85
N ASP A 78 6.12 -6.80 -9.87
CA ASP A 78 7.16 -6.17 -9.06
C ASP A 78 7.17 -6.74 -7.65
N LEU A 79 8.22 -7.49 -7.33
CA LEU A 79 8.42 -8.09 -6.00
C LEU A 79 9.22 -7.18 -5.06
N SER A 80 9.79 -6.09 -5.56
CA SER A 80 10.65 -5.20 -4.78
C SER A 80 9.87 -4.29 -3.82
N VAL A 81 8.58 -4.08 -4.05
CA VAL A 81 7.73 -3.10 -3.35
C VAL A 81 7.84 -3.19 -1.83
N GLY A 82 7.72 -4.39 -1.25
CA GLY A 82 7.81 -4.57 0.20
C GLY A 82 9.17 -4.16 0.79
N SER A 83 10.27 -4.47 0.09
CA SER A 83 11.63 -4.10 0.51
C SER A 83 11.89 -2.61 0.31
N VAL A 84 11.35 -2.01 -0.74
CA VAL A 84 11.41 -0.55 -0.97
C VAL A 84 10.67 0.21 0.13
N VAL A 85 9.50 -0.28 0.56
CA VAL A 85 8.78 0.29 1.72
C VAL A 85 9.63 0.18 2.99
N GLY A 86 10.23 -0.99 3.28
CA GLY A 86 11.14 -1.15 4.42
C GLY A 86 12.34 -0.20 4.34
N MET A 87 12.97 -0.09 3.18
CA MET A 87 14.07 0.85 2.92
C MET A 87 13.62 2.31 3.15
N SER A 88 12.45 2.69 2.67
CA SER A 88 11.92 4.04 2.84
C SER A 88 11.69 4.39 4.31
N CYS A 89 11.15 3.46 5.08
CA CYS A 89 10.96 3.63 6.52
C CYS A 89 12.31 3.83 7.24
N MET A 90 13.31 3.02 6.92
CA MET A 90 14.64 3.12 7.54
C MET A 90 15.34 4.42 7.17
N ILE A 91 15.36 4.80 5.89
CA ILE A 91 16.00 6.05 5.43
C ILE A 91 15.31 7.25 6.11
N SER A 92 14.00 7.36 6.03
CA SER A 92 13.29 8.52 6.60
C SER A 92 13.46 8.63 8.10
N ALA A 93 13.34 7.50 8.82
CA ALA A 93 13.50 7.48 10.27
C ALA A 93 14.93 7.85 10.69
N THR A 94 15.95 7.28 10.05
CA THR A 94 17.35 7.57 10.35
C THR A 94 17.68 9.05 10.11
N LEU A 95 17.24 9.63 8.99
CA LEU A 95 17.44 11.05 8.70
C LEU A 95 16.78 11.93 9.76
N MET A 96 15.56 11.59 10.19
CA MET A 96 14.86 12.33 11.26
C MET A 96 15.56 12.16 12.62
N CYS A 97 16.06 10.98 12.96
CA CYS A 97 16.83 10.75 14.18
C CYS A 97 18.13 11.57 14.22
N HIS A 98 18.75 11.85 13.08
CA HIS A 98 19.90 12.73 12.95
C HIS A 98 19.53 14.23 12.94
N GLY A 99 18.30 14.59 13.27
CA GLY A 99 17.86 15.98 13.38
C GLY A 99 17.48 16.67 12.07
N MET A 100 17.39 15.91 10.97
CA MET A 100 16.95 16.49 9.70
C MET A 100 15.46 16.85 9.75
N ASN A 101 15.09 17.93 9.06
CA ASN A 101 13.69 18.33 8.95
C ASN A 101 12.85 17.17 8.34
N PRO A 102 11.73 16.79 8.96
CA PRO A 102 10.91 15.66 8.52
C PRO A 102 10.45 15.76 7.05
N TRP A 103 10.10 16.94 6.57
CA TRP A 103 9.67 17.16 5.20
C TRP A 103 10.80 16.93 4.20
N VAL A 104 12.00 17.38 4.53
CA VAL A 104 13.21 17.14 3.72
C VAL A 104 13.55 15.66 3.69
N SER A 105 13.47 14.99 4.84
CA SER A 105 13.70 13.54 4.96
C SER A 105 12.75 12.74 4.06
N VAL A 106 11.48 13.14 4.01
CA VAL A 106 10.48 12.49 3.12
C VAL A 106 10.84 12.70 1.65
N VAL A 107 11.19 13.92 1.24
CA VAL A 107 11.56 14.20 -0.15
C VAL A 107 12.79 13.39 -0.59
N ILE A 108 13.82 13.31 0.25
CA ILE A 108 15.00 12.48 -0.02
C ILE A 108 14.60 11.01 -0.15
N THR A 109 13.80 10.52 0.77
CA THR A 109 13.33 9.13 0.77
C THR A 109 12.52 8.82 -0.48
N MET A 110 11.63 9.72 -0.90
CA MET A 110 10.87 9.57 -2.15
C MET A 110 11.79 9.53 -3.37
N ALA A 111 12.82 10.36 -3.40
CA ALA A 111 13.81 10.34 -4.48
C ALA A 111 14.56 9.00 -4.54
N CYS A 112 14.93 8.42 -3.40
CA CYS A 112 15.54 7.10 -3.32
C CYS A 112 14.60 5.99 -3.83
N CYS A 113 13.34 6.01 -3.43
CA CYS A 113 12.34 5.05 -3.90
C CYS A 113 12.11 5.17 -5.42
N LEU A 114 12.02 6.40 -5.92
CA LEU A 114 11.88 6.68 -7.35
C LEU A 114 13.09 6.15 -8.13
N ALA A 115 14.30 6.32 -7.61
CA ALA A 115 15.51 5.79 -8.24
C ALA A 115 15.45 4.26 -8.38
N VAL A 116 15.00 3.54 -7.35
CA VAL A 116 14.82 2.07 -7.44
C VAL A 116 13.77 1.71 -8.50
N GLY A 117 12.65 2.42 -8.54
CA GLY A 117 11.63 2.23 -9.57
C GLY A 117 12.15 2.49 -10.99
N CYS A 118 12.93 3.56 -11.16
CA CYS A 118 13.60 3.86 -12.45
C CYS A 118 14.58 2.76 -12.86
N VAL A 119 15.36 2.24 -11.94
CA VAL A 119 16.29 1.11 -12.20
C VAL A 119 15.51 -0.11 -12.66
N ASN A 120 14.44 -0.50 -11.95
CA ASN A 120 13.59 -1.60 -12.37
C ASN A 120 12.99 -1.36 -13.76
N GLY A 121 12.48 -0.16 -14.01
CA GLY A 121 11.94 0.22 -15.32
C GLY A 121 12.95 0.09 -16.44
N VAL A 122 14.19 0.54 -16.24
CA VAL A 122 15.28 0.43 -17.24
C VAL A 122 15.68 -1.04 -17.46
N LEU A 123 15.85 -1.81 -16.39
CA LEU A 123 16.22 -3.23 -16.48
C LEU A 123 15.20 -4.04 -17.28
N VAL A 124 13.91 -3.80 -17.04
CA VAL A 124 12.84 -4.52 -17.73
C VAL A 124 12.66 -4.00 -19.16
N SER A 125 12.58 -2.68 -19.37
CA SER A 125 12.22 -2.10 -20.66
C SER A 125 13.38 -2.10 -21.66
N LYS A 126 14.58 -1.68 -21.23
CA LYS A 126 15.77 -1.54 -22.12
C LYS A 126 16.65 -2.78 -22.11
N CYS A 127 16.96 -3.32 -20.93
CA CYS A 127 17.81 -4.51 -20.83
C CYS A 127 17.04 -5.81 -21.11
N LYS A 128 15.70 -5.73 -21.27
CA LYS A 128 14.83 -6.90 -21.57
C LYS A 128 14.95 -8.03 -20.53
N LEU A 129 15.31 -7.70 -19.31
CA LEU A 129 15.33 -8.68 -18.23
C LEU A 129 13.90 -9.06 -17.84
N PRO A 130 13.63 -10.33 -17.52
CA PRO A 130 12.35 -10.74 -16.96
C PRO A 130 12.03 -9.91 -15.70
N PRO A 131 10.83 -9.34 -15.57
CA PRO A 131 10.44 -8.47 -14.45
C PRO A 131 10.69 -9.12 -13.09
N PHE A 132 10.38 -10.40 -12.98
CA PHE A 132 10.60 -11.20 -11.78
C PHE A 132 12.09 -11.19 -11.34
N ILE A 133 13.04 -11.39 -12.28
CA ILE A 133 14.48 -11.44 -11.96
C ILE A 133 14.98 -10.05 -11.57
N ALA A 134 14.60 -9.02 -12.33
CA ALA A 134 15.01 -7.64 -12.06
C ALA A 134 14.53 -7.19 -10.68
N THR A 135 13.27 -7.43 -10.36
CA THR A 135 12.67 -6.98 -9.09
C THR A 135 13.10 -7.81 -7.88
N LEU A 136 13.46 -9.09 -8.04
CA LEU A 136 14.11 -9.88 -6.99
C LEU A 136 15.50 -9.33 -6.66
N GLY A 137 16.28 -8.96 -7.67
CA GLY A 137 17.60 -8.35 -7.47
C GLY A 137 17.48 -7.03 -6.70
N THR A 138 16.63 -6.12 -7.15
CA THR A 138 16.42 -4.83 -6.48
C THR A 138 15.78 -4.97 -5.12
N MET A 139 14.90 -5.97 -4.89
CA MET A 139 14.38 -6.32 -3.58
C MET A 139 15.50 -6.62 -2.58
N THR A 140 16.47 -7.42 -2.99
CA THR A 140 17.60 -7.80 -2.14
C THR A 140 18.49 -6.60 -1.86
N ILE A 141 18.77 -5.77 -2.88
CA ILE A 141 19.55 -4.52 -2.74
C ILE A 141 18.85 -3.55 -1.78
N ALA A 142 17.54 -3.31 -1.97
CA ALA A 142 16.78 -2.41 -1.11
C ALA A 142 16.76 -2.89 0.36
N ARG A 143 16.68 -4.21 0.58
CA ARG A 143 16.78 -4.81 1.91
C ARG A 143 18.15 -4.61 2.52
N GLY A 144 19.23 -4.79 1.74
CA GLY A 144 20.60 -4.54 2.18
C GLY A 144 20.81 -3.06 2.55
N ILE A 145 20.33 -2.13 1.73
CA ILE A 145 20.39 -0.69 2.03
C ILE A 145 19.63 -0.39 3.34
N ALA A 146 18.45 -0.92 3.54
CA ALA A 146 17.67 -0.72 4.76
C ALA A 146 18.44 -1.16 6.03
N GLN A 147 19.23 -2.22 5.93
CA GLN A 147 20.07 -2.71 7.03
C GLN A 147 21.29 -1.81 7.27
N ILE A 148 21.96 -1.38 6.19
CA ILE A 148 23.21 -0.61 6.30
C ILE A 148 22.97 0.83 6.80
N VAL A 149 21.86 1.45 6.42
CA VAL A 149 21.56 2.88 6.69
C VAL A 149 21.62 3.20 8.20
N ASN A 150 21.25 2.26 9.07
CA ASN A 150 21.32 2.45 10.52
C ASN A 150 22.24 1.42 11.20
N GLY A 151 23.29 0.97 10.53
CA GLY A 151 24.28 0.06 11.10
C GLY A 151 23.71 -1.28 11.55
N ASN A 152 22.64 -1.77 10.89
CA ASN A 152 21.92 -3.00 11.24
C ASN A 152 21.16 -2.98 12.59
N TYR A 153 20.96 -1.79 13.14
CA TYR A 153 20.13 -1.59 14.34
C TYR A 153 18.77 -1.00 14.00
N ASN A 154 17.82 -1.13 14.93
CA ASN A 154 16.57 -0.38 14.84
C ASN A 154 16.83 1.11 15.01
N THR A 155 16.00 1.95 14.37
CA THR A 155 16.08 3.40 14.58
C THR A 155 15.62 3.76 15.99
N ASP A 156 16.24 4.78 16.57
CA ASP A 156 15.79 5.39 17.81
C ASP A 156 14.41 6.06 17.63
N SER A 157 13.82 6.48 18.74
CA SER A 157 12.56 7.22 18.70
C SER A 157 12.74 8.53 17.93
N ILE A 158 11.90 8.75 16.93
CA ILE A 158 11.86 9.98 16.12
C ILE A 158 11.35 11.15 16.98
N GLY A 159 11.95 11.54 18.01
CA GLY A 159 11.70 12.57 18.99
C GLY A 159 10.59 13.62 18.73
N GLU A 160 10.61 14.70 19.48
CA GLU A 160 9.66 15.83 19.38
C GLU A 160 9.78 16.60 18.04
N ALA A 161 10.95 16.56 17.37
CA ALA A 161 11.17 17.25 16.11
C ALA A 161 10.20 16.81 14.99
N ALA A 162 9.77 15.56 15.02
CA ALA A 162 8.82 15.01 14.05
C ALA A 162 7.36 15.02 14.53
N LYS A 163 7.06 15.64 15.67
CA LYS A 163 5.70 15.64 16.26
C LYS A 163 4.67 16.27 15.32
N GLY A 164 4.98 17.40 14.72
CA GLY A 164 4.09 18.06 13.75
C GLY A 164 3.82 17.18 12.52
N PHE A 165 4.86 16.54 11.98
CA PHE A 165 4.75 15.62 10.86
C PHE A 165 3.89 14.39 11.23
N ARG A 166 4.15 13.78 12.39
CA ARG A 166 3.35 12.65 12.89
C ARG A 166 1.90 13.05 13.13
N THR A 167 1.64 14.25 13.62
CA THR A 167 0.27 14.73 13.82
C THR A 167 -0.43 14.90 12.48
N PHE A 168 0.24 15.47 11.48
CA PHE A 168 -0.34 15.67 10.16
C PHE A 168 -0.68 14.34 9.45
N PHE A 169 0.26 13.39 9.40
CA PHE A 169 0.06 12.15 8.63
C PHE A 169 -0.60 11.02 9.42
N TYR A 170 -0.37 10.93 10.71
CA TYR A 170 -0.77 9.76 11.49
C TYR A 170 -1.84 10.03 12.54
N SER A 171 -1.68 11.10 13.34
CA SER A 171 -2.58 11.39 14.46
C SER A 171 -3.66 12.40 14.12
N GLY A 172 -3.48 13.19 13.07
CA GLY A 172 -4.44 14.19 12.61
C GLY A 172 -5.76 13.54 12.20
N LYS A 173 -6.85 14.25 12.47
CA LYS A 173 -8.21 13.83 12.09
C LYS A 173 -8.84 14.92 11.25
N PHE A 174 -9.41 14.53 10.13
CA PHE A 174 -10.26 15.37 9.30
C PHE A 174 -11.61 14.69 9.15
N MET A 175 -12.70 15.39 9.46
CA MET A 175 -14.07 14.85 9.48
C MET A 175 -14.22 13.56 10.33
N GLY A 176 -13.47 13.44 11.45
CA GLY A 176 -13.51 12.27 12.34
C GLY A 176 -12.67 11.07 11.90
N ILE A 177 -12.10 11.08 10.68
CA ILE A 177 -11.25 10.02 10.15
C ILE A 177 -9.79 10.50 10.13
N PHE A 178 -8.85 9.58 10.31
CA PHE A 178 -7.42 9.92 10.31
C PHE A 178 -6.97 10.49 8.96
N SER A 179 -6.11 11.51 9.01
CA SER A 179 -5.57 12.19 7.81
C SER A 179 -4.89 11.24 6.84
N ALA A 180 -4.22 10.20 7.33
CA ALA A 180 -3.60 9.18 6.50
C ALA A 180 -4.57 8.50 5.52
N PHE A 181 -5.82 8.29 5.92
CA PHE A 181 -6.83 7.69 5.05
C PHE A 181 -7.21 8.63 3.90
N TRP A 182 -7.43 9.93 4.19
CA TRP A 182 -7.76 10.93 3.18
C TRP A 182 -6.63 11.17 2.18
N ILE A 183 -5.38 11.08 2.64
CA ILE A 183 -4.21 11.21 1.76
C ILE A 183 -4.08 10.00 0.82
N ALA A 184 -4.55 8.82 1.25
CA ALA A 184 -4.51 7.60 0.45
C ALA A 184 -5.64 7.49 -0.58
N MET A 185 -6.79 8.13 -0.34
CA MET A 185 -7.94 8.18 -1.24
C MET A 185 -7.73 9.18 -2.37
#